data_2bf32fbebac5686f1004163da905fd1b
#
_entry.id   2bf32fbebac5686f1004163da905fd1b
#
_cell.length_a   1.000
_cell.length_b   1.000
_cell.length_c   1.000
_cell.angle_alpha   90.00
_cell.angle_beta   90.00
_cell.angle_gamma   90.00
#
_symmetry.space_group_name_H-M   'P 1'
#
loop_
_entity.id
_entity.type
_entity.pdbx_description
1 polymer ?
#
loop_
_entity_poly.entity_id
_entity_poly.type
_entity_poly.pdbx_seq_one_letter_code
_entity_poly.pdbx_strand_id
1 'polypeptide(L)'
;VKKEGTLPPLDALYNHMDSTLEKGEYRNFIINYLLINLNTRNQDLNITFIDNKKDATDKDTNYMWVDRRAGKIVYTRNAYKTAGTYGSKTDVIKDIDFMDAVKKYRKADGNKLIPNENNTGHWVELATLDKMGSGNYYKIVVNAFKNDLQKLKQIAEKRGSSLDTMAEHYDIDNK
;
A
#
# COMPACT_ATOMS: atom_id res chain seq x y z
N VAL A 1 7.50 7.56 24.87
CA VAL A 1 8.34 8.19 23.85
C VAL A 1 9.15 7.13 23.13
N LYS A 2 8.95 7.02 21.84
CA LYS A 2 9.73 6.07 21.05
C LYS A 2 11.14 6.62 20.87
N LYS A 3 12.13 5.79 21.14
CA LYS A 3 13.51 6.15 20.85
C LYS A 3 13.73 6.10 19.36
N GLU A 4 14.46 7.07 18.83
CA GLU A 4 14.86 7.04 17.44
C GLU A 4 15.61 5.73 17.13
N GLY A 5 15.33 5.17 15.97
CA GLY A 5 15.99 3.96 15.50
C GLY A 5 15.45 2.65 16.05
N THR A 6 14.43 2.70 16.92
CA THR A 6 13.84 1.47 17.47
C THR A 6 12.55 1.07 16.77
N LEU A 7 12.60 0.94 15.45
CA LEU A 7 11.46 0.42 14.69
C LEU A 7 11.44 -1.11 14.80
N PRO A 8 10.24 -1.71 14.85
CA PRO A 8 10.14 -3.16 14.89
C PRO A 8 10.60 -3.80 13.58
N PRO A 9 10.89 -5.12 13.58
CA PRO A 9 11.27 -5.81 12.36
C PRO A 9 10.07 -6.01 11.43
N LEU A 10 10.34 -6.33 10.16
CA LEU A 10 9.31 -6.55 9.15
C LEU A 10 8.29 -7.62 9.57
N ASP A 11 8.74 -8.68 10.24
CA ASP A 11 7.85 -9.75 10.72
C ASP A 11 6.74 -9.23 11.62
N ALA A 12 7.02 -8.18 12.41
CA ALA A 12 6.00 -7.57 13.27
C ALA A 12 4.89 -6.93 12.44
N LEU A 13 5.22 -6.37 11.28
CA LEU A 13 4.23 -5.80 10.36
C LEU A 13 3.34 -6.88 9.75
N TYR A 14 3.93 -8.01 9.35
CA TYR A 14 3.16 -9.15 8.83
C TYR A 14 2.22 -9.71 9.90
N ASN A 15 2.71 -9.87 11.12
CA ASN A 15 1.89 -10.37 12.21
C ASN A 15 0.72 -9.43 12.53
N HIS A 16 0.96 -8.13 12.50
CA HIS A 16 -0.09 -7.14 12.70
C HIS A 16 -1.13 -7.21 11.56
N MET A 17 -0.66 -7.29 10.31
CA MET A 17 -1.53 -7.43 9.15
C MET A 17 -2.45 -8.65 9.29
N ASP A 18 -1.87 -9.80 9.63
CA ASP A 18 -2.63 -11.04 9.82
C ASP A 18 -3.64 -10.90 10.97
N SER A 19 -3.27 -10.22 12.03
CA SER A 19 -4.16 -9.94 13.18
C SER A 19 -5.37 -9.12 12.75
N THR A 20 -5.20 -8.11 11.90
CA THR A 20 -6.33 -7.31 11.39
C THR A 20 -7.29 -8.16 10.57
N LEU A 21 -6.78 -9.08 9.78
CA LEU A 21 -7.61 -10.00 9.00
C LEU A 21 -8.42 -10.92 9.91
N GLU A 22 -7.77 -11.49 10.92
CA GLU A 22 -8.43 -12.39 11.89
C GLU A 22 -9.55 -11.69 12.65
N LYS A 23 -9.38 -10.41 12.95
CA LYS A 23 -10.37 -9.60 13.66
C LYS A 23 -11.49 -9.09 12.74
N GLY A 24 -11.42 -9.34 11.45
CA GLY A 24 -12.39 -8.85 10.47
C GLY A 24 -12.27 -7.36 10.20
N GLU A 25 -11.13 -6.77 10.48
CA GLU A 25 -10.83 -5.35 10.18
C GLU A 25 -10.33 -5.23 8.75
N TYR A 26 -11.22 -5.37 7.78
CA TYR A 26 -10.85 -5.51 6.37
C TYR A 26 -10.19 -4.26 5.80
N ARG A 27 -10.66 -3.06 6.14
CA ARG A 27 -9.97 -1.83 5.72
C ARG A 27 -8.53 -1.82 6.19
N ASN A 28 -8.33 -2.13 7.46
CA ASN A 28 -6.99 -2.13 8.06
C ASN A 28 -6.09 -3.18 7.42
N PHE A 29 -6.64 -4.36 7.14
CA PHE A 29 -5.90 -5.40 6.45
C PHE A 29 -5.46 -4.95 5.04
N ILE A 30 -6.38 -4.37 4.28
CA ILE A 30 -6.11 -3.89 2.92
C ILE A 30 -5.01 -2.81 2.96
N ILE A 31 -5.12 -1.87 3.88
CA ILE A 31 -4.11 -0.80 4.03
C ILE A 31 -2.75 -1.39 4.36
N ASN A 32 -2.67 -2.28 5.35
CA ASN A 32 -1.39 -2.93 5.71
C ASN A 32 -0.80 -3.70 4.54
N TYR A 33 -1.62 -4.45 3.83
CA TYR A 33 -1.17 -5.22 2.67
C TYR A 33 -0.50 -4.31 1.63
N LEU A 34 -1.15 -3.21 1.29
CA LEU A 34 -0.64 -2.28 0.28
C LEU A 34 0.63 -1.57 0.74
N LEU A 35 0.70 -1.16 2.01
CA LEU A 35 1.89 -0.52 2.55
C LEU A 35 3.10 -1.45 2.57
N ILE A 36 2.89 -2.71 2.90
CA ILE A 36 3.98 -3.68 3.01
C ILE A 36 4.42 -4.21 1.64
N ASN A 37 3.46 -4.58 0.79
CA ASN A 37 3.75 -5.31 -0.45
C ASN A 37 3.89 -4.42 -1.68
N LEU A 38 3.23 -3.27 -1.71
CA LEU A 38 3.31 -2.32 -2.82
C LEU A 38 3.98 -1.01 -2.44
N ASN A 39 4.37 -0.88 -1.18
CA ASN A 39 5.15 0.24 -0.65
C ASN A 39 4.52 1.60 -0.95
N THR A 40 3.19 1.66 -0.82
CA THR A 40 2.39 2.85 -1.13
C THR A 40 2.62 3.98 -0.13
N ARG A 41 2.29 5.19 -0.58
CA ARG A 41 2.14 6.37 0.29
C ARG A 41 0.65 6.53 0.64
N ASN A 42 0.35 7.47 1.55
CA ASN A 42 -1.04 7.71 1.96
C ASN A 42 -1.95 8.04 0.77
N GLN A 43 -1.51 8.94 -0.09
CA GLN A 43 -2.30 9.36 -1.26
C GLN A 43 -2.70 8.19 -2.16
N ASP A 44 -1.82 7.20 -2.29
CA ASP A 44 -2.05 6.02 -3.12
C ASP A 44 -3.23 5.19 -2.64
N LEU A 45 -3.62 5.35 -1.38
CA LEU A 45 -4.69 4.58 -0.73
C LEU A 45 -6.08 5.19 -0.94
N ASN A 46 -6.17 6.34 -1.58
CA ASN A 46 -7.45 6.92 -1.98
C ASN A 46 -7.98 6.16 -3.21
N ILE A 47 -8.55 4.99 -2.94
CA ILE A 47 -8.90 3.98 -3.93
C ILE A 47 -10.41 3.86 -4.05
N THR A 48 -10.89 3.77 -5.30
CA THR A 48 -12.26 3.42 -5.62
C THR A 48 -12.28 2.03 -6.24
N PHE A 49 -13.08 1.13 -5.66
CA PHE A 49 -13.27 -0.23 -6.18
C PHE A 49 -14.31 -0.24 -7.29
N ILE A 50 -14.00 -0.91 -8.39
CA ILE A 50 -14.90 -1.02 -9.55
C ILE A 50 -14.98 -2.48 -10.02
N ASP A 51 -16.09 -2.84 -10.66
CA ASP A 51 -16.32 -4.18 -11.19
C ASP A 51 -16.05 -4.27 -12.69
N ASN A 52 -16.05 -3.13 -13.39
CA ASN A 52 -15.81 -3.08 -14.83
C ASN A 52 -14.68 -2.11 -15.12
N LYS A 53 -13.74 -2.53 -15.95
CA LYS A 53 -12.58 -1.71 -16.32
C LYS A 53 -12.99 -0.35 -16.91
N LYS A 54 -14.06 -0.32 -17.68
CA LYS A 54 -14.55 0.93 -18.32
C LYS A 54 -15.12 1.95 -17.34
N ASP A 55 -15.33 1.57 -16.08
CA ASP A 55 -15.77 2.51 -15.06
C ASP A 55 -14.62 3.36 -14.51
N ALA A 56 -13.38 3.04 -14.88
CA ALA A 56 -12.21 3.84 -14.51
C ALA A 56 -12.09 5.07 -15.43
N THR A 57 -12.98 6.04 -15.24
CA THR A 57 -13.13 7.19 -16.15
C THR A 57 -12.40 8.44 -15.70
N ASP A 58 -12.05 8.54 -14.42
CA ASP A 58 -11.40 9.72 -13.85
C ASP A 58 -9.88 9.52 -13.79
N LYS A 59 -9.16 10.39 -14.49
CA LYS A 59 -7.69 10.33 -14.54
C LYS A 59 -7.01 10.77 -13.23
N ASP A 60 -7.79 11.33 -12.30
CA ASP A 60 -7.27 11.79 -11.01
C ASP A 60 -7.66 10.87 -9.86
N THR A 61 -8.22 9.72 -10.16
CA THR A 61 -8.67 8.73 -9.17
C THR A 61 -7.85 7.45 -9.30
N ASN A 62 -7.51 6.85 -8.16
CA ASN A 62 -6.90 5.53 -8.12
C ASN A 62 -7.99 4.47 -8.08
N TYR A 63 -7.88 3.45 -8.91
CA TYR A 63 -8.89 2.41 -9.02
C TYR A 63 -8.35 1.03 -8.69
N MET A 64 -9.18 0.22 -8.06
CA MET A 64 -8.99 -1.24 -8.00
C MET A 64 -10.12 -1.89 -8.77
N TRP A 65 -9.80 -2.43 -9.93
CA TRP A 65 -10.73 -3.19 -10.74
C TRP A 65 -10.71 -4.65 -10.29
N VAL A 66 -11.85 -5.11 -9.77
CA VAL A 66 -12.01 -6.51 -9.35
C VAL A 66 -12.43 -7.31 -10.57
N ASP A 67 -11.46 -7.98 -11.20
CA ASP A 67 -11.69 -8.82 -12.37
C ASP A 67 -12.00 -10.25 -11.89
N ARG A 68 -13.28 -10.51 -11.65
CA ARG A 68 -13.73 -11.82 -11.12
C ARG A 68 -13.51 -12.94 -12.11
N ARG A 69 -13.61 -12.66 -13.40
CA ARG A 69 -13.43 -13.67 -14.44
C ARG A 69 -11.99 -14.16 -14.47
N ALA A 70 -11.03 -13.27 -14.35
CA ALA A 70 -9.61 -13.62 -14.34
C ALA A 70 -9.08 -13.97 -12.94
N GLY A 71 -9.88 -13.75 -11.88
CA GLY A 71 -9.45 -14.02 -10.51
C GLY A 71 -8.33 -13.12 -10.03
N LYS A 72 -8.41 -11.83 -10.34
CA LYS A 72 -7.37 -10.86 -9.99
C LYS A 72 -7.96 -9.50 -9.69
N ILE A 73 -7.17 -8.65 -9.04
CA ILE A 73 -7.46 -7.23 -8.88
C ILE A 73 -6.39 -6.46 -9.63
N VAL A 74 -6.81 -5.49 -10.44
CA VAL A 74 -5.90 -4.60 -11.17
C VAL A 74 -5.94 -3.25 -10.47
N TYR A 75 -4.84 -2.91 -9.82
CA TYR A 75 -4.70 -1.66 -9.06
C TYR A 75 -4.00 -0.62 -9.96
N THR A 76 -4.71 0.42 -10.33
CA THR A 76 -4.19 1.51 -11.16
C THR A 76 -4.07 2.77 -10.33
N ARG A 77 -2.84 3.27 -10.18
CA ARG A 77 -2.56 4.52 -9.49
C ARG A 77 -2.42 5.64 -10.51
N ASN A 78 -3.38 6.54 -10.55
CA ASN A 78 -3.36 7.74 -11.37
C ASN A 78 -2.94 8.96 -10.56
N ALA A 79 -3.35 9.02 -9.30
CA ALA A 79 -3.08 10.12 -8.38
C ALA A 79 -2.13 9.66 -7.28
N TYR A 80 -0.84 9.87 -7.49
CA TYR A 80 0.18 9.60 -6.50
C TYR A 80 1.32 10.61 -6.65
N LYS A 81 2.20 10.69 -5.66
CA LYS A 81 3.18 11.78 -5.52
C LYS A 81 4.02 12.01 -6.78
N THR A 82 4.45 10.95 -7.45
CA THR A 82 5.35 11.03 -8.60
C THR A 82 4.67 10.71 -9.93
N ALA A 83 3.34 10.81 -9.98
CA ALA A 83 2.57 10.54 -11.20
C ALA A 83 3.00 11.41 -12.38
N GLY A 84 3.37 12.67 -12.12
CA GLY A 84 3.84 13.57 -13.16
C GLY A 84 5.13 13.11 -13.82
N THR A 85 5.94 12.33 -13.13
CA THR A 85 7.20 11.80 -13.65
C THR A 85 7.02 10.45 -14.33
N TYR A 86 6.26 9.54 -13.70
CA TYR A 86 6.16 8.15 -14.13
C TYR A 86 4.85 7.79 -14.83
N GLY A 87 3.85 8.69 -14.80
CA GLY A 87 2.52 8.39 -15.35
C GLY A 87 1.75 7.42 -14.47
N SER A 88 0.68 6.85 -14.99
CA SER A 88 -0.14 5.86 -14.28
C SER A 88 0.65 4.59 -14.04
N LYS A 89 0.47 4.00 -12.85
CA LYS A 89 1.10 2.73 -12.47
C LYS A 89 0.02 1.68 -12.30
N THR A 90 0.28 0.48 -12.81
CA THR A 90 -0.64 -0.64 -12.69
C THR A 90 0.06 -1.82 -12.04
N ASP A 91 -0.56 -2.36 -11.00
CA ASP A 91 -0.13 -3.57 -10.32
C ASP A 91 -1.26 -4.59 -10.33
N VAL A 92 -0.90 -5.87 -10.45
CA VAL A 92 -1.87 -6.96 -10.42
C VAL A 92 -1.73 -7.71 -9.11
N ILE A 93 -2.85 -7.89 -8.40
CA ILE A 93 -2.90 -8.60 -7.12
C ILE A 93 -3.74 -9.85 -7.29
N LYS A 94 -3.16 -11.00 -6.96
CA LYS A 94 -3.81 -12.32 -7.06
C LYS A 94 -3.93 -13.02 -5.70
N ASP A 95 -3.54 -12.35 -4.63
CA ASP A 95 -3.62 -12.90 -3.29
C ASP A 95 -5.06 -13.16 -2.90
N ILE A 96 -5.37 -14.40 -2.52
CA ILE A 96 -6.73 -14.84 -2.21
C ILE A 96 -7.28 -14.13 -0.97
N ASP A 97 -6.47 -13.98 0.06
CA ASP A 97 -6.88 -13.29 1.30
C ASP A 97 -7.19 -11.82 1.04
N PHE A 98 -6.37 -11.17 0.21
CA PHE A 98 -6.61 -9.79 -0.17
C PHE A 98 -7.92 -9.65 -0.95
N MET A 99 -8.15 -10.52 -1.92
CA MET A 99 -9.37 -10.47 -2.74
C MET A 99 -10.62 -10.73 -1.90
N ASP A 100 -10.55 -11.67 -0.96
CA ASP A 100 -11.65 -11.94 -0.04
C ASP A 100 -11.92 -10.76 0.88
N ALA A 101 -10.86 -10.14 1.40
CA ALA A 101 -10.98 -8.96 2.25
C ALA A 101 -11.64 -7.79 1.51
N VAL A 102 -11.27 -7.57 0.25
CA VAL A 102 -11.88 -6.53 -0.60
C VAL A 102 -13.38 -6.80 -0.78
N LYS A 103 -13.75 -8.04 -1.06
CA LYS A 103 -15.15 -8.42 -1.22
C LYS A 103 -15.95 -8.12 0.04
N LYS A 104 -15.44 -8.55 1.20
CA LYS A 104 -16.12 -8.35 2.48
C LYS A 104 -16.16 -6.88 2.87
N TYR A 105 -15.08 -6.15 2.63
CA TYR A 105 -15.04 -4.71 2.87
C TYR A 105 -16.10 -3.97 2.08
N ARG A 106 -16.20 -4.24 0.77
CA ARG A 106 -17.16 -3.56 -0.12
C ARG A 106 -18.59 -3.83 0.30
N LYS A 107 -18.89 -5.04 0.75
CA LYS A 107 -20.23 -5.41 1.21
C LYS A 107 -20.64 -4.61 2.44
N ALA A 108 -19.69 -4.36 3.35
CA ALA A 108 -19.96 -3.67 4.61
C ALA A 108 -19.83 -2.15 4.50
N ASP A 109 -18.83 -1.65 3.76
CA ASP A 109 -18.40 -0.25 3.79
C ASP A 109 -18.42 0.46 2.43
N GLY A 110 -18.75 -0.25 1.35
CA GLY A 110 -18.91 0.35 0.02
C GLY A 110 -17.63 0.33 -0.81
N ASN A 111 -17.55 1.23 -1.79
CA ASN A 111 -16.55 1.17 -2.84
C ASN A 111 -15.36 2.12 -2.67
N LYS A 112 -15.28 2.84 -1.56
CA LYS A 112 -14.11 3.69 -1.27
C LYS A 112 -13.35 3.14 -0.08
N LEU A 113 -12.05 2.94 -0.25
CA LEU A 113 -11.21 2.44 0.85
C LEU A 113 -11.09 3.49 1.96
N ILE A 114 -10.86 4.74 1.59
CA ILE A 114 -10.75 5.85 2.52
C ILE A 114 -12.02 6.70 2.43
N PRO A 115 -12.83 6.75 3.50
CA PRO A 115 -14.11 7.48 3.45
C PRO A 115 -13.96 8.97 3.23
N ASN A 116 -12.89 9.58 3.76
CA ASN A 116 -12.63 11.00 3.63
C ASN A 116 -11.17 11.24 3.24
N GLU A 117 -10.96 11.64 1.99
CA GLU A 117 -9.62 11.85 1.42
C GLU A 117 -8.82 12.94 2.14
N ASN A 118 -9.49 13.89 2.79
CA ASN A 118 -8.82 14.92 3.59
C ASN A 118 -8.26 14.37 4.89
N ASN A 119 -8.60 13.15 5.23
CA ASN A 119 -8.23 12.52 6.50
C ASN A 119 -7.52 11.18 6.32
N THR A 120 -6.91 10.97 5.17
CA THR A 120 -6.25 9.69 4.83
C THR A 120 -5.21 9.29 5.89
N GLY A 121 -4.40 10.24 6.35
CA GLY A 121 -3.38 9.98 7.37
C GLY A 121 -3.94 9.38 8.65
N HIS A 122 -5.11 9.85 9.08
CA HIS A 122 -5.78 9.32 10.26
C HIS A 122 -6.15 7.83 10.07
N TRP A 123 -6.73 7.50 8.92
CA TRP A 123 -7.10 6.10 8.62
C TRP A 123 -5.88 5.19 8.54
N VAL A 124 -4.78 5.71 8.00
CA VAL A 124 -3.52 4.96 7.92
C VAL A 124 -2.95 4.73 9.33
N GLU A 125 -2.96 5.74 10.18
CA GLU A 125 -2.50 5.58 11.57
C GLU A 125 -3.32 4.53 12.30
N LEU A 126 -4.65 4.55 12.15
CA LEU A 126 -5.52 3.55 12.78
C LEU A 126 -5.21 2.13 12.30
N ALA A 127 -4.82 1.98 11.06
CA ALA A 127 -4.55 0.67 10.46
C ALA A 127 -3.18 0.12 10.83
N THR A 128 -2.19 0.98 11.00
CA THR A 128 -0.79 0.58 11.15
C THR A 128 -0.43 0.19 12.58
N LEU A 129 0.58 -0.68 12.71
CA LEU A 129 1.10 -1.12 14.00
C LEU A 129 1.55 0.11 14.81
N ASP A 130 1.09 0.19 16.05
CA ASP A 130 1.43 1.29 16.97
C ASP A 130 1.20 2.69 16.39
N LYS A 131 0.26 2.79 15.45
CA LYS A 131 -0.10 4.05 14.77
C LYS A 131 1.10 4.72 14.11
N MET A 132 2.06 3.94 13.65
CA MET A 132 3.32 4.50 13.15
C MET A 132 3.23 5.18 11.78
N GLY A 133 2.22 4.85 10.97
CA GLY A 133 2.03 5.47 9.67
C GLY A 133 2.84 4.84 8.54
N SER A 134 2.58 5.30 7.31
CA SER A 134 3.16 4.73 6.10
C SER A 134 4.67 4.95 5.97
N GLY A 135 5.16 6.10 6.38
CA GLY A 135 6.59 6.43 6.29
C GLY A 135 7.46 5.46 7.10
N ASN A 136 7.02 5.12 8.30
CA ASN A 136 7.74 4.17 9.15
C ASN A 136 7.65 2.75 8.60
N TYR A 137 6.52 2.36 8.03
CA TYR A 137 6.41 1.07 7.34
C TYR A 137 7.43 0.97 6.21
N TYR A 138 7.55 2.01 5.42
CA TYR A 138 8.52 2.03 4.33
C TYR A 138 9.95 1.88 4.83
N LYS A 139 10.32 2.60 5.91
CA LYS A 139 11.64 2.48 6.54
C LYS A 139 11.93 1.06 6.97
N ILE A 140 10.93 0.39 7.58
CA ILE A 140 11.08 -0.99 8.03
C ILE A 140 11.32 -1.92 6.84
N VAL A 141 10.52 -1.78 5.77
CA VAL A 141 10.66 -2.61 4.57
C VAL A 141 12.03 -2.40 3.92
N VAL A 142 12.44 -1.16 3.72
CA VAL A 142 13.74 -0.82 3.12
C VAL A 142 14.87 -1.38 3.97
N ASN A 143 14.81 -1.20 5.29
CA ASN A 143 15.85 -1.69 6.20
C ASN A 143 15.96 -3.21 6.18
N ALA A 144 14.82 -3.91 6.04
CA ALA A 144 14.82 -5.37 5.98
C ALA A 144 15.56 -5.91 4.76
N PHE A 145 15.62 -5.14 3.68
CA PHE A 145 16.24 -5.55 2.42
C PHE A 145 17.45 -4.69 2.04
N LYS A 146 18.05 -4.00 3.01
CA LYS A 146 19.14 -3.04 2.75
C LYS A 146 20.37 -3.65 2.07
N ASN A 147 20.57 -4.95 2.21
CA ASN A 147 21.69 -5.67 1.60
C ASN A 147 21.31 -6.40 0.30
N ASP A 148 20.08 -6.23 -0.16
CA ASP A 148 19.57 -6.89 -1.37
C ASP A 148 19.19 -5.80 -2.40
N LEU A 149 20.15 -5.46 -3.26
CA LEU A 149 19.98 -4.39 -4.25
C LEU A 149 18.83 -4.68 -5.22
N GLN A 150 18.68 -5.93 -5.64
CA GLN A 150 17.61 -6.34 -6.54
C GLN A 150 16.24 -6.06 -5.91
N LYS A 151 16.08 -6.41 -4.64
CA LYS A 151 14.83 -6.18 -3.91
C LYS A 151 14.59 -4.69 -3.69
N LEU A 152 15.62 -3.92 -3.38
CA LEU A 152 15.50 -2.47 -3.21
C LEU A 152 15.04 -1.78 -4.49
N LYS A 153 15.49 -2.23 -5.65
CA LYS A 153 15.02 -1.72 -6.94
C LYS A 153 13.53 -1.98 -7.15
N GLN A 154 13.07 -3.17 -6.78
CA GLN A 154 11.65 -3.53 -6.86
C GLN A 154 10.81 -2.66 -5.92
N ILE A 155 11.29 -2.44 -4.69
CA ILE A 155 10.62 -1.60 -3.70
C ILE A 155 10.49 -0.17 -4.22
N ALA A 156 11.56 0.40 -4.76
CA ALA A 156 11.54 1.74 -5.33
C ALA A 156 10.54 1.86 -6.47
N GLU A 157 10.52 0.87 -7.37
CA GLU A 157 9.58 0.84 -8.49
C GLU A 157 8.14 0.79 -8.02
N LYS A 158 7.83 -0.08 -7.04
CA LYS A 158 6.47 -0.20 -6.50
C LYS A 158 6.01 1.12 -5.85
N ARG A 159 6.92 1.81 -5.18
CA ARG A 159 6.60 3.09 -4.54
C ARG A 159 6.46 4.24 -5.54
N GLY A 160 7.03 4.12 -6.73
CA GLY A 160 7.13 5.22 -7.68
C GLY A 160 8.27 6.17 -7.28
N SER A 161 9.42 5.60 -6.95
CA SER A 161 10.62 6.34 -6.54
C SER A 161 11.84 5.77 -7.25
N SER A 162 12.96 6.48 -7.21
CA SER A 162 14.22 5.97 -7.72
C SER A 162 15.06 5.36 -6.58
N LEU A 163 16.00 4.50 -6.97
CA LEU A 163 16.95 3.95 -6.00
C LEU A 163 17.81 5.05 -5.38
N ASP A 164 18.18 6.06 -6.16
CA ASP A 164 18.97 7.18 -5.67
C ASP A 164 18.22 8.00 -4.61
N THR A 165 16.93 8.27 -4.84
CA THR A 165 16.09 8.96 -3.87
C THR A 165 15.98 8.12 -2.58
N MET A 166 15.83 6.82 -2.71
CA MET A 166 15.78 5.90 -1.58
C MET A 166 17.09 5.99 -0.78
N ALA A 167 18.24 5.97 -1.45
CA ALA A 167 19.54 6.02 -0.81
C ALA A 167 19.81 7.34 -0.07
N GLU A 168 19.22 8.45 -0.54
CA GLU A 168 19.33 9.75 0.12
C GLU A 168 18.61 9.79 1.46
N HIS A 169 17.47 9.11 1.57
CA HIS A 169 16.62 9.19 2.75
C HIS A 169 16.79 8.00 3.72
N TYR A 170 17.41 6.94 3.26
CA TYR A 170 17.59 5.72 4.04
C TYR A 170 19.05 5.29 3.91
N ASP A 171 19.67 4.87 5.00
CA ASP A 171 21.06 4.45 5.02
C ASP A 171 21.24 3.14 4.24
N ILE A 172 21.40 3.25 2.93
CA ILE A 172 21.50 2.13 1.99
C ILE A 172 22.81 2.23 1.22
N ASP A 173 23.51 1.09 1.12
CA ASP A 173 24.67 0.97 0.24
C ASP A 173 24.17 0.52 -1.14
N ASN A 174 24.22 1.43 -2.13
CA ASN A 174 23.76 1.16 -3.48
C ASN A 174 24.88 0.91 -4.49
N LYS A 175 26.09 0.59 -3.98
CA LYS A 175 27.25 0.30 -4.84
C LYS A 175 27.07 -1.00 -5.60
#